data_1af18579bedf533a3ab31e40632a2a08
#
_entry.id   1af18579bedf533a3ab31e40632a2a08
#
_cell.length_a   1.000
_cell.length_b   1.000
_cell.length_c   1.000
_cell.angle_alpha   90.00
_cell.angle_beta   90.00
_cell.angle_gamma   90.00
#
_symmetry.space_group_name_H-M   'P 1'
#
loop_
_entity.id
_entity.type
_entity.pdbx_description
1 polymer ?
#
loop_
_entity_poly.entity_id
_entity_poly.type
_entity_poly.pdbx_seq_one_letter_code
_entity_poly.pdbx_strand_id
1 'polypeptide(L)'
;LTVLALGLGLLVACDGGEPLIKREPKEPGPFPAADRPVAHIVSSRWSNEEARDRVDEAATVMTRAAIKPGMTVADIGAGEGYYTVRLAQKVGEDGRVLAQDVVPAVRDVLAERVARERLDNVSVKLGAGADPKLPEASFDRVFMVHMYHEIEQPYEFLWRMRPSLRPDGLVVVVDANRRTADHGTPPRLLKCEFAAVGYQLVTMAPMPSAGGYFATFRVKGERPQPGAIRPCRLDPSQQAARPEADAGVAGKHEMVDQPNP
;
A
#
# COMPACT_ATOMS: atom_id res chain seq x y z
N LEU A 1 -9.64 50.24 -42.99
CA LEU A 1 -9.90 48.83 -42.69
C LEU A 1 -8.81 48.32 -41.79
N THR A 2 -9.14 48.21 -40.51
CA THR A 2 -8.21 47.71 -39.47
C THR A 2 -8.60 46.30 -39.15
N VAL A 3 -7.71 45.31 -39.41
CA VAL A 3 -7.91 43.89 -39.10
C VAL A 3 -7.33 43.63 -37.72
N LEU A 4 -8.21 43.30 -36.77
CA LEU A 4 -7.85 42.89 -35.41
C LEU A 4 -7.62 41.38 -35.42
N ALA A 5 -6.39 40.95 -35.22
CA ALA A 5 -6.06 39.54 -35.05
C ALA A 5 -6.25 39.12 -33.58
N LEU A 6 -7.28 38.31 -33.30
CA LEU A 6 -7.44 37.63 -32.00
C LEU A 6 -6.47 36.44 -31.94
N GLY A 7 -5.49 36.58 -31.08
CA GLY A 7 -4.62 35.43 -30.68
C GLY A 7 -5.37 34.54 -29.71
N LEU A 8 -5.70 33.31 -30.15
CA LEU A 8 -6.28 32.26 -29.31
C LEU A 8 -5.15 31.56 -28.56
N GLY A 9 -4.94 31.94 -27.30
CA GLY A 9 -4.01 31.23 -26.41
C GLY A 9 -4.59 29.89 -26.02
N LEU A 10 -4.00 28.78 -26.51
CA LEU A 10 -4.27 27.45 -25.98
C LEU A 10 -3.68 27.37 -24.56
N LEU A 11 -4.54 27.39 -23.55
CA LEU A 11 -4.22 26.93 -22.20
C LEU A 11 -4.17 25.40 -22.24
N VAL A 12 -2.96 24.84 -22.22
CA VAL A 12 -2.76 23.41 -21.93
C VAL A 12 -3.09 23.22 -20.45
N ALA A 13 -4.29 22.74 -20.17
CA ALA A 13 -4.66 22.26 -18.84
C ALA A 13 -3.82 21.00 -18.55
N CYS A 14 -2.99 21.06 -17.52
CA CYS A 14 -2.38 19.87 -16.94
C CYS A 14 -3.51 18.98 -16.42
N ASP A 15 -3.75 17.88 -17.09
CA ASP A 15 -4.76 16.88 -16.78
C ASP A 15 -4.37 16.19 -15.48
N GLY A 16 -4.82 16.73 -14.35
CA GLY A 16 -4.86 16.05 -13.07
C GLY A 16 -5.95 15.00 -13.16
N GLY A 17 -5.57 13.74 -13.45
CA GLY A 17 -6.52 12.65 -13.59
C GLY A 17 -7.54 12.63 -12.46
N GLU A 18 -8.83 12.49 -12.80
CA GLU A 18 -9.90 12.39 -11.80
C GLU A 18 -9.61 11.24 -10.83
N PRO A 19 -9.90 11.41 -9.54
CA PRO A 19 -9.71 10.34 -8.56
C PRO A 19 -10.58 9.12 -8.92
N LEU A 20 -9.99 7.93 -8.88
CA LEU A 20 -10.65 6.66 -9.22
C LEU A 20 -11.88 6.37 -8.35
N ILE A 21 -11.99 7.02 -7.19
CA ILE A 21 -13.15 6.96 -6.30
C ILE A 21 -13.50 8.37 -5.84
N LYS A 22 -14.76 8.77 -6.02
CA LYS A 22 -15.31 9.96 -5.37
C LYS A 22 -15.53 9.63 -3.89
N ARG A 23 -14.88 10.39 -3.03
CA ARG A 23 -15.02 10.26 -1.58
C ARG A 23 -16.22 11.09 -1.13
N GLU A 24 -17.25 10.42 -0.62
CA GLU A 24 -18.39 11.11 -0.03
C GLU A 24 -18.12 11.43 1.45
N PRO A 25 -18.61 12.57 1.97
CA PRO A 25 -18.55 12.86 3.39
C PRO A 25 -19.26 11.77 4.17
N LYS A 26 -18.53 11.10 5.07
CA LYS A 26 -19.09 10.06 5.92
C LYS A 26 -19.59 10.69 7.23
N GLU A 27 -20.78 10.29 7.67
CA GLU A 27 -21.28 10.62 9.00
C GLU A 27 -20.25 10.25 10.09
N PRO A 28 -20.07 11.09 11.12
CA PRO A 28 -19.16 10.77 12.21
C PRO A 28 -19.52 9.44 12.86
N GLY A 29 -18.65 8.46 12.73
CA GLY A 29 -18.79 7.16 13.38
C GLY A 29 -18.17 7.15 14.79
N PRO A 30 -18.16 6.01 15.47
CA PRO A 30 -17.57 5.87 16.80
C PRO A 30 -16.05 5.93 16.80
N PHE A 31 -15.42 5.92 15.61
CA PHE A 31 -13.96 5.97 15.46
C PHE A 31 -13.47 7.40 15.27
N PRO A 32 -12.30 7.76 15.83
CA PRO A 32 -11.73 9.09 15.60
C PRO A 32 -11.32 9.25 14.15
N ALA A 33 -11.41 10.47 13.64
CA ALA A 33 -10.82 10.83 12.34
C ALA A 33 -9.30 10.77 12.40
N ALA A 34 -8.65 10.43 11.29
CA ALA A 34 -7.21 10.56 11.17
C ALA A 34 -6.80 12.04 11.09
N ASP A 35 -5.77 12.42 11.84
CA ASP A 35 -5.17 13.76 11.80
C ASP A 35 -3.99 13.78 10.81
N ARG A 36 -4.29 13.44 9.58
CA ARG A 36 -3.32 13.44 8.47
C ARG A 36 -4.01 13.57 7.12
N PRO A 37 -3.37 14.17 6.11
CA PRO A 37 -3.87 14.10 4.74
C PRO A 37 -3.85 12.66 4.24
N VAL A 38 -4.62 12.39 3.20
CA VAL A 38 -4.73 11.06 2.57
C VAL A 38 -4.39 11.18 1.10
N ALA A 39 -3.52 10.31 0.60
CA ALA A 39 -3.19 10.26 -0.81
C ALA A 39 -4.39 9.78 -1.65
N HIS A 40 -4.45 10.19 -2.89
CA HIS A 40 -5.40 9.63 -3.85
C HIS A 40 -5.05 8.18 -4.16
N ILE A 41 -6.08 7.36 -4.40
CA ILE A 41 -5.87 5.98 -4.84
C ILE A 41 -5.32 6.00 -6.26
N VAL A 42 -4.13 5.41 -6.44
CA VAL A 42 -3.46 5.31 -7.74
C VAL A 42 -3.07 3.85 -8.01
N SER A 43 -4.00 3.06 -8.50
CA SER A 43 -3.81 1.62 -8.67
C SER A 43 -2.82 1.20 -9.77
N SER A 44 -2.52 2.05 -10.75
CA SER A 44 -1.78 1.65 -11.97
C SER A 44 -0.47 2.40 -12.23
N ARG A 45 -0.02 3.29 -11.34
CA ARG A 45 1.13 4.18 -11.61
C ARG A 45 2.46 3.77 -10.96
N TRP A 46 2.48 2.76 -10.14
CA TRP A 46 3.70 2.32 -9.46
C TRP A 46 4.44 1.29 -10.30
N SER A 47 5.43 1.71 -11.02
CA SER A 47 6.41 0.91 -11.76
C SER A 47 5.88 -0.41 -12.35
N ASN A 48 6.29 -0.75 -13.55
CA ASN A 48 5.96 -2.03 -14.12
C ASN A 48 6.52 -3.17 -13.24
N GLU A 49 5.92 -4.34 -13.31
CA GLU A 49 6.32 -5.53 -12.54
C GLU A 49 7.78 -5.88 -12.74
N GLU A 50 8.30 -5.73 -13.96
CA GLU A 50 9.70 -6.01 -14.28
C GLU A 50 10.68 -5.11 -13.51
N ALA A 51 10.34 -3.83 -13.29
CA ALA A 51 11.18 -2.94 -12.48
C ALA A 51 11.23 -3.36 -11.02
N ARG A 52 10.10 -3.84 -10.48
CA ARG A 52 10.00 -4.38 -9.12
C ARG A 52 10.72 -5.72 -8.98
N ASP A 53 10.63 -6.57 -10.00
CA ASP A 53 11.32 -7.86 -10.02
C ASP A 53 12.84 -7.69 -10.15
N ARG A 54 13.32 -6.70 -10.92
CA ARG A 54 14.77 -6.40 -11.02
C ARG A 54 15.43 -6.05 -9.68
N VAL A 55 14.66 -5.58 -8.72
CA VAL A 55 15.13 -5.26 -7.35
C VAL A 55 14.69 -6.29 -6.32
N ASP A 56 14.20 -7.44 -6.76
CA ASP A 56 13.73 -8.55 -5.91
C ASP A 56 12.72 -8.11 -4.83
N GLU A 57 11.86 -7.13 -5.13
CA GLU A 57 10.98 -6.52 -4.13
C GLU A 57 10.10 -7.57 -3.45
N ALA A 58 9.25 -8.27 -4.21
CA ALA A 58 8.30 -9.23 -3.65
C ALA A 58 9.02 -10.42 -2.99
N ALA A 59 10.09 -10.94 -3.60
CA ALA A 59 10.87 -12.04 -3.03
C ALA A 59 11.48 -11.66 -1.67
N THR A 60 12.02 -10.45 -1.56
CA THR A 60 12.57 -9.91 -0.31
C THR A 60 11.49 -9.74 0.75
N VAL A 61 10.33 -9.15 0.40
CA VAL A 61 9.21 -8.94 1.33
C VAL A 61 8.67 -10.28 1.81
N MET A 62 8.41 -11.23 0.93
CA MET A 62 7.90 -12.56 1.30
C MET A 62 8.87 -13.33 2.18
N THR A 63 10.18 -13.19 1.94
CA THR A 63 11.23 -13.80 2.79
C THR A 63 11.22 -13.20 4.18
N ARG A 64 11.20 -11.86 4.29
CA ARG A 64 11.13 -11.14 5.58
C ARG A 64 9.83 -11.40 6.33
N ALA A 65 8.72 -11.58 5.61
CA ALA A 65 7.41 -11.97 6.18
C ALA A 65 7.35 -13.45 6.56
N ALA A 66 8.40 -14.23 6.31
CA ALA A 66 8.50 -15.66 6.54
C ALA A 66 7.32 -16.45 5.94
N ILE A 67 7.00 -16.18 4.67
CA ILE A 67 5.95 -16.90 3.95
C ILE A 67 6.40 -18.33 3.68
N LYS A 68 5.51 -19.27 4.01
CA LYS A 68 5.72 -20.71 3.86
C LYS A 68 4.60 -21.35 3.04
N PRO A 69 4.85 -22.49 2.38
CA PRO A 69 3.80 -23.31 1.81
C PRO A 69 2.69 -23.63 2.82
N GLY A 70 1.44 -23.69 2.37
CA GLY A 70 0.27 -23.96 3.19
C GLY A 70 -0.28 -22.76 3.96
N MET A 71 0.38 -21.60 3.97
CA MET A 71 -0.13 -20.40 4.65
C MET A 71 -1.38 -19.84 3.95
N THR A 72 -2.28 -19.25 4.74
CA THR A 72 -3.37 -18.40 4.25
C THR A 72 -2.98 -16.94 4.42
N VAL A 73 -2.98 -16.19 3.33
CA VAL A 73 -2.56 -14.79 3.31
C VAL A 73 -3.61 -13.90 2.68
N ALA A 74 -3.66 -12.62 3.10
CA ALA A 74 -4.45 -11.59 2.44
C ALA A 74 -3.53 -10.56 1.78
N ASP A 75 -3.89 -10.12 0.58
CA ASP A 75 -3.25 -9.04 -0.17
C ASP A 75 -4.26 -7.90 -0.30
N ILE A 76 -4.05 -6.83 0.47
CA ILE A 76 -4.97 -5.69 0.59
C ILE A 76 -4.48 -4.52 -0.26
N GLY A 77 -5.38 -3.96 -1.07
CA GLY A 77 -5.01 -3.02 -2.11
C GLY A 77 -4.16 -3.72 -3.18
N ALA A 78 -4.63 -4.89 -3.60
CA ALA A 78 -3.86 -5.81 -4.45
C ALA A 78 -3.56 -5.24 -5.85
N GLY A 79 -4.30 -4.20 -6.27
CA GLY A 79 -4.13 -3.60 -7.59
C GLY A 79 -4.29 -4.63 -8.70
N GLU A 80 -3.38 -4.62 -9.65
CA GLU A 80 -3.34 -5.58 -10.76
C GLU A 80 -2.74 -6.94 -10.40
N GLY A 81 -2.42 -7.18 -9.09
CA GLY A 81 -2.04 -8.50 -8.59
C GLY A 81 -0.55 -8.82 -8.57
N TYR A 82 0.32 -7.82 -8.56
CA TYR A 82 1.76 -8.05 -8.48
C TYR A 82 2.16 -8.97 -7.31
N TYR A 83 1.70 -8.66 -6.10
CA TYR A 83 1.93 -9.53 -4.93
C TYR A 83 1.03 -10.76 -4.96
N THR A 84 -0.21 -10.64 -5.36
CA THR A 84 -1.18 -11.75 -5.40
C THR A 84 -0.62 -12.98 -6.12
N VAL A 85 -0.10 -12.81 -7.34
CA VAL A 85 0.46 -13.91 -8.14
C VAL A 85 1.66 -14.56 -7.43
N ARG A 86 2.58 -13.75 -6.93
CA ARG A 86 3.80 -14.23 -6.26
C ARG A 86 3.51 -14.89 -4.92
N LEU A 87 2.53 -14.38 -4.17
CA LEU A 87 2.03 -15.00 -2.95
C LEU A 87 1.37 -16.34 -3.24
N ALA A 88 0.52 -16.43 -4.29
CA ALA A 88 -0.13 -17.67 -4.69
C ALA A 88 0.89 -18.79 -4.99
N GLN A 89 1.93 -18.46 -5.75
CA GLN A 89 3.03 -19.39 -6.03
C GLN A 89 3.81 -19.78 -4.75
N LYS A 90 4.05 -18.80 -3.87
CA LYS A 90 4.86 -19.02 -2.66
C LYS A 90 4.16 -19.87 -1.61
N VAL A 91 2.84 -19.69 -1.43
CA VAL A 91 2.04 -20.50 -0.49
C VAL A 91 1.69 -21.88 -1.06
N GLY A 92 1.72 -22.04 -2.40
CA GLY A 92 1.47 -23.30 -3.08
C GLY A 92 0.02 -23.75 -3.03
N GLU A 93 -0.26 -24.97 -3.52
CA GLU A 93 -1.60 -25.52 -3.70
C GLU A 93 -2.37 -25.69 -2.37
N ASP A 94 -1.68 -26.02 -1.28
CA ASP A 94 -2.26 -26.15 0.05
C ASP A 94 -2.51 -24.81 0.75
N GLY A 95 -1.89 -23.73 0.25
CA GLY A 95 -2.08 -22.37 0.76
C GLY A 95 -3.26 -21.67 0.10
N ARG A 96 -3.60 -20.48 0.62
CA ARG A 96 -4.69 -19.65 0.07
C ARG A 96 -4.28 -18.17 0.07
N VAL A 97 -4.71 -17.46 -0.96
CA VAL A 97 -4.58 -16.01 -1.06
C VAL A 97 -5.96 -15.39 -1.20
N LEU A 98 -6.28 -14.43 -0.34
CA LEU A 98 -7.41 -13.53 -0.55
C LEU A 98 -6.85 -12.19 -1.04
N ALA A 99 -7.07 -11.86 -2.30
CA ALA A 99 -6.73 -10.57 -2.87
C ALA A 99 -7.94 -9.63 -2.80
N GLN A 100 -7.71 -8.40 -2.34
CA GLN A 100 -8.78 -7.43 -2.13
C GLN A 100 -8.37 -6.07 -2.69
N ASP A 101 -9.30 -5.43 -3.40
CA ASP A 101 -9.19 -4.03 -3.79
C ASP A 101 -10.51 -3.31 -3.53
N VAL A 102 -10.47 -1.98 -3.35
CA VAL A 102 -11.68 -1.17 -3.11
C VAL A 102 -12.25 -0.58 -4.39
N VAL A 103 -11.49 -0.58 -5.48
CA VAL A 103 -11.88 -0.08 -6.80
C VAL A 103 -12.49 -1.23 -7.60
N PRO A 104 -13.80 -1.19 -7.93
CA PRO A 104 -14.45 -2.30 -8.63
C PRO A 104 -13.77 -2.70 -9.94
N ALA A 105 -13.39 -1.71 -10.77
CA ALA A 105 -12.74 -1.98 -12.05
C ALA A 105 -11.36 -2.65 -11.88
N VAL A 106 -10.59 -2.26 -10.86
CA VAL A 106 -9.29 -2.88 -10.54
C VAL A 106 -9.48 -4.31 -10.05
N ARG A 107 -10.47 -4.53 -9.16
CA ARG A 107 -10.84 -5.87 -8.69
C ARG A 107 -11.24 -6.79 -9.86
N ASP A 108 -11.98 -6.26 -10.86
CA ASP A 108 -12.40 -7.04 -12.02
C ASP A 108 -11.21 -7.46 -12.89
N VAL A 109 -10.30 -6.53 -13.19
CA VAL A 109 -9.03 -6.81 -13.90
C VAL A 109 -8.20 -7.86 -13.16
N LEU A 110 -8.11 -7.76 -11.83
CA LEU A 110 -7.42 -8.75 -11.00
C LEU A 110 -8.09 -10.13 -11.09
N ALA A 111 -9.42 -10.19 -11.06
CA ALA A 111 -10.16 -11.45 -11.18
C ALA A 111 -9.95 -12.11 -12.54
N GLU A 112 -9.94 -11.32 -13.63
CA GLU A 112 -9.62 -11.81 -14.97
C GLU A 112 -8.17 -12.34 -15.05
N ARG A 113 -7.22 -11.66 -14.41
CA ARG A 113 -5.84 -12.11 -14.31
C ARG A 113 -5.73 -13.45 -13.59
N VAL A 114 -6.35 -13.58 -12.42
CA VAL A 114 -6.37 -14.81 -11.62
C VAL A 114 -6.92 -15.97 -12.43
N ALA A 115 -8.02 -15.78 -13.16
CA ALA A 115 -8.61 -16.79 -14.02
C ALA A 115 -7.69 -17.16 -15.21
N ARG A 116 -7.11 -16.17 -15.89
CA ARG A 116 -6.21 -16.37 -17.02
C ARG A 116 -4.94 -17.12 -16.62
N GLU A 117 -4.38 -16.82 -15.45
CA GLU A 117 -3.18 -17.46 -14.92
C GLU A 117 -3.47 -18.76 -14.15
N ARG A 118 -4.75 -19.19 -14.07
CA ARG A 118 -5.19 -20.42 -13.39
C ARG A 118 -4.71 -20.52 -11.94
N LEU A 119 -4.87 -19.44 -11.19
CA LEU A 119 -4.47 -19.40 -9.78
C LEU A 119 -5.60 -19.92 -8.90
N ASP A 120 -5.78 -21.25 -8.84
CA ASP A 120 -6.90 -21.93 -8.17
C ASP A 120 -6.90 -21.73 -6.63
N ASN A 121 -5.77 -21.30 -6.07
CA ASN A 121 -5.61 -20.99 -4.65
C ASN A 121 -5.84 -19.50 -4.31
N VAL A 122 -6.33 -18.69 -5.27
CA VAL A 122 -6.61 -17.27 -5.10
C VAL A 122 -8.11 -16.97 -5.14
N SER A 123 -8.59 -16.19 -4.19
CA SER A 123 -9.93 -15.60 -4.20
C SER A 123 -9.81 -14.08 -4.30
N VAL A 124 -10.63 -13.46 -5.16
CA VAL A 124 -10.65 -12.01 -5.35
C VAL A 124 -11.93 -11.43 -4.75
N LYS A 125 -11.81 -10.34 -3.98
CA LYS A 125 -12.92 -9.70 -3.26
C LYS A 125 -12.90 -8.19 -3.39
N LEU A 126 -14.08 -7.59 -3.44
CA LEU A 126 -14.24 -6.14 -3.29
C LEU A 126 -14.26 -5.80 -1.79
N GLY A 127 -13.33 -4.94 -1.38
CA GLY A 127 -13.27 -4.37 -0.04
C GLY A 127 -14.11 -3.10 0.10
N ALA A 128 -13.95 -2.42 1.23
CA ALA A 128 -14.47 -1.08 1.44
C ALA A 128 -13.41 -0.23 2.15
N GLY A 129 -13.46 1.09 1.97
CA GLY A 129 -12.41 2.01 2.43
C GLY A 129 -12.12 1.97 3.93
N ALA A 130 -13.12 1.64 4.76
CA ALA A 130 -12.96 1.52 6.22
C ALA A 130 -13.05 0.07 6.72
N ASP A 131 -13.29 -0.90 5.82
CA ASP A 131 -13.47 -2.31 6.19
C ASP A 131 -12.89 -3.22 5.10
N PRO A 132 -11.79 -3.92 5.36
CA PRO A 132 -11.22 -4.88 4.41
C PRO A 132 -12.12 -6.11 4.20
N LYS A 133 -13.18 -6.29 5.01
CA LYS A 133 -14.16 -7.40 4.94
C LYS A 133 -13.50 -8.78 4.95
N LEU A 134 -12.49 -8.92 5.78
CA LEU A 134 -11.76 -10.18 5.94
C LEU A 134 -12.49 -11.13 6.90
N PRO A 135 -12.51 -12.44 6.62
CA PRO A 135 -13.04 -13.44 7.55
C PRO A 135 -12.17 -13.52 8.82
N GLU A 136 -12.84 -13.81 9.95
CA GLU A 136 -12.16 -13.92 11.25
C GLU A 136 -11.22 -15.13 11.32
N ALA A 137 -10.16 -15.01 12.13
CA ALA A 137 -9.18 -16.05 12.47
C ALA A 137 -8.66 -16.84 11.26
N SER A 138 -8.48 -16.16 10.12
CA SER A 138 -8.21 -16.82 8.85
C SER A 138 -6.78 -16.66 8.33
N PHE A 139 -6.08 -15.59 8.71
CA PHE A 139 -4.84 -15.25 8.04
C PHE A 139 -3.60 -15.40 8.91
N ASP A 140 -2.58 -16.04 8.33
CA ASP A 140 -1.22 -16.07 8.86
C ASP A 140 -0.49 -14.76 8.58
N ARG A 141 -0.78 -14.13 7.41
CA ARG A 141 -0.23 -12.81 7.03
C ARG A 141 -1.30 -11.99 6.31
N VAL A 142 -1.31 -10.69 6.62
CA VAL A 142 -2.09 -9.68 5.88
C VAL A 142 -1.12 -8.66 5.33
N PHE A 143 -1.05 -8.53 4.02
CA PHE A 143 -0.16 -7.60 3.31
C PHE A 143 -0.87 -6.30 3.01
N MET A 144 -0.19 -5.19 3.26
CA MET A 144 -0.52 -3.84 2.84
C MET A 144 0.74 -3.20 2.25
N VAL A 145 0.86 -3.26 0.93
CA VAL A 145 2.07 -2.82 0.22
C VAL A 145 1.75 -1.58 -0.61
N HIS A 146 2.41 -0.47 -0.29
CA HIS A 146 2.26 0.83 -0.96
C HIS A 146 0.81 1.35 -1.01
N MET A 147 0.00 1.06 0.00
CA MET A 147 -1.42 1.46 0.03
C MET A 147 -1.90 2.06 1.36
N TYR A 148 -1.16 1.86 2.48
CA TYR A 148 -1.64 2.30 3.79
C TYR A 148 -1.89 3.82 3.87
N HIS A 149 -1.11 4.61 3.16
CA HIS A 149 -1.26 6.08 3.04
C HIS A 149 -2.56 6.51 2.33
N GLU A 150 -3.25 5.60 1.66
CA GLU A 150 -4.53 5.85 0.96
C GLU A 150 -5.75 5.59 1.85
N ILE A 151 -5.57 4.98 3.05
CA ILE A 151 -6.66 4.66 3.95
C ILE A 151 -7.12 5.93 4.69
N GLU A 152 -8.37 6.33 4.47
CA GLU A 152 -8.97 7.52 5.10
C GLU A 152 -9.27 7.33 6.58
N GLN A 153 -9.69 6.13 6.96
CA GLN A 153 -10.12 5.79 8.31
C GLN A 153 -9.25 4.66 8.88
N PRO A 154 -7.95 4.93 9.13
CA PRO A 154 -7.01 3.89 9.52
C PRO A 154 -7.39 3.21 10.83
N TYR A 155 -8.00 3.91 11.79
CA TYR A 155 -8.41 3.33 13.06
C TYR A 155 -9.55 2.33 12.89
N GLU A 156 -10.58 2.68 12.13
CA GLU A 156 -11.68 1.77 11.82
C GLU A 156 -11.21 0.59 11.00
N PHE A 157 -10.40 0.84 9.97
CA PHE A 157 -9.85 -0.18 9.09
C PHE A 157 -9.01 -1.22 9.86
N LEU A 158 -8.04 -0.77 10.64
CA LEU A 158 -7.19 -1.63 11.47
C LEU A 158 -8.01 -2.38 12.53
N TRP A 159 -9.01 -1.71 13.13
CA TRP A 159 -9.88 -2.30 14.13
C TRP A 159 -10.71 -3.44 13.55
N ARG A 160 -11.28 -3.26 12.35
CA ARG A 160 -12.05 -4.29 11.64
C ARG A 160 -11.17 -5.41 11.08
N MET A 161 -9.96 -5.10 10.67
CA MET A 161 -8.99 -6.08 10.20
C MET A 161 -8.50 -7.01 11.31
N ARG A 162 -8.39 -6.49 12.53
CA ARG A 162 -7.74 -7.19 13.65
C ARG A 162 -8.27 -8.61 13.93
N PRO A 163 -9.59 -8.90 13.93
CA PRO A 163 -10.11 -10.24 14.17
C PRO A 163 -9.73 -11.27 13.09
N SER A 164 -9.31 -10.83 11.91
CA SER A 164 -8.99 -11.72 10.80
C SER A 164 -7.68 -12.47 10.97
N LEU A 165 -6.80 -11.99 11.86
CA LEU A 165 -5.52 -12.62 12.12
C LEU A 165 -5.66 -13.86 13.00
N ARG A 166 -4.96 -14.92 12.64
CA ARG A 166 -4.72 -16.07 13.53
C ARG A 166 -3.87 -15.65 14.75
N PRO A 167 -3.77 -16.46 15.81
CA PRO A 167 -3.01 -16.11 17.02
C PRO A 167 -1.58 -15.63 16.75
N ASP A 168 -0.86 -16.26 15.80
CA ASP A 168 0.49 -15.89 15.38
C ASP A 168 0.53 -15.10 14.06
N GLY A 169 -0.62 -14.59 13.64
CA GLY A 169 -0.79 -13.83 12.42
C GLY A 169 -0.10 -12.46 12.49
N LEU A 170 0.49 -12.05 11.38
CA LEU A 170 1.15 -10.75 11.27
C LEU A 170 0.53 -9.90 10.16
N VAL A 171 0.45 -8.61 10.42
CA VAL A 171 0.27 -7.62 9.37
C VAL A 171 1.65 -7.23 8.84
N VAL A 172 1.79 -7.25 7.52
CA VAL A 172 3.01 -6.86 6.79
C VAL A 172 2.73 -5.55 6.08
N VAL A 173 3.50 -4.52 6.39
CA VAL A 173 3.40 -3.21 5.73
C VAL A 173 4.71 -2.90 5.03
N VAL A 174 4.61 -2.50 3.76
CA VAL A 174 5.72 -1.89 3.01
C VAL A 174 5.23 -0.53 2.54
N ASP A 175 5.95 0.52 2.90
CA ASP A 175 5.56 1.86 2.51
C ASP A 175 6.79 2.80 2.44
N ALA A 176 6.63 3.93 1.75
CA ALA A 176 7.67 4.95 1.67
C ALA A 176 7.68 5.82 2.93
N ASN A 177 8.86 6.24 3.37
CA ASN A 177 9.00 7.23 4.45
C ASN A 177 8.79 8.64 3.88
N ARG A 178 7.53 8.99 3.61
CA ARG A 178 7.09 10.28 3.06
C ARG A 178 5.83 10.75 3.78
N ARG A 179 5.40 11.99 3.51
CA ARG A 179 4.08 12.46 3.94
C ARG A 179 2.99 11.59 3.30
N THR A 180 1.88 11.41 3.99
CA THR A 180 0.77 10.61 3.46
C THR A 180 0.18 11.21 2.17
N ALA A 181 0.18 12.54 2.04
CA ALA A 181 -0.21 13.21 0.80
C ALA A 181 0.75 12.92 -0.38
N ASP A 182 1.98 12.49 -0.11
CA ASP A 182 3.03 12.23 -1.10
C ASP A 182 3.25 10.71 -1.30
N HIS A 183 2.22 9.92 -1.13
CA HIS A 183 2.21 8.47 -1.27
C HIS A 183 3.27 7.75 -0.40
N GLY A 184 3.16 7.93 0.92
CA GLY A 184 3.96 7.23 1.90
C GLY A 184 3.40 7.41 3.30
N THR A 185 3.94 6.69 4.25
CA THR A 185 3.56 6.81 5.66
C THR A 185 4.81 6.96 6.51
N PRO A 186 4.99 8.08 7.24
CA PRO A 186 6.11 8.20 8.17
C PRO A 186 6.10 7.04 9.18
N PRO A 187 7.23 6.36 9.43
CA PRO A 187 7.30 5.22 10.36
C PRO A 187 6.76 5.50 11.77
N ARG A 188 6.88 6.74 12.24
CA ARG A 188 6.33 7.15 13.55
C ARG A 188 4.81 7.14 13.54
N LEU A 189 4.19 7.66 12.46
CA LEU A 189 2.75 7.66 12.29
C LEU A 189 2.21 6.23 12.20
N LEU A 190 2.79 5.40 11.34
CA LEU A 190 2.40 3.99 11.19
C LEU A 190 2.41 3.28 12.55
N LYS A 191 3.51 3.39 13.30
CA LYS A 191 3.63 2.77 14.62
C LYS A 191 2.56 3.26 15.60
N CYS A 192 2.27 4.56 15.59
CA CYS A 192 1.28 5.15 16.47
C CYS A 192 -0.14 4.66 16.12
N GLU A 193 -0.56 4.73 14.85
CA GLU A 193 -1.89 4.32 14.41
C GLU A 193 -2.15 2.83 14.69
N PHE A 194 -1.17 1.96 14.42
CA PHE A 194 -1.25 0.54 14.78
C PHE A 194 -1.35 0.31 16.29
N ALA A 195 -0.51 1.00 17.07
CA ALA A 195 -0.53 0.86 18.54
C ALA A 195 -1.86 1.36 19.15
N ALA A 196 -2.45 2.42 18.61
CA ALA A 196 -3.72 2.97 19.05
C ALA A 196 -4.89 1.97 18.92
N VAL A 197 -4.76 1.00 18.02
CA VAL A 197 -5.78 -0.04 17.77
C VAL A 197 -5.39 -1.38 18.41
N GLY A 198 -4.32 -1.43 19.20
CA GLY A 198 -3.90 -2.63 19.92
C GLY A 198 -3.06 -3.59 19.07
N TYR A 199 -2.23 -3.07 18.18
CA TYR A 199 -1.16 -3.82 17.56
C TYR A 199 0.18 -3.49 18.21
N GLN A 200 1.11 -4.42 18.15
CA GLN A 200 2.50 -4.25 18.56
C GLN A 200 3.43 -4.43 17.36
N LEU A 201 4.35 -3.48 17.19
CA LEU A 201 5.44 -3.64 16.24
C LEU A 201 6.30 -4.86 16.60
N VAL A 202 6.55 -5.71 15.61
CA VAL A 202 7.46 -6.86 15.72
C VAL A 202 8.80 -6.53 15.09
N THR A 203 8.77 -6.04 13.86
CA THR A 203 9.98 -5.69 13.10
C THR A 203 9.73 -4.40 12.31
N MET A 204 10.75 -3.57 12.20
CA MET A 204 10.80 -2.48 11.24
C MET A 204 12.24 -2.35 10.73
N ALA A 205 12.41 -2.36 9.42
CA ALA A 205 13.72 -2.28 8.79
C ALA A 205 13.66 -1.48 7.48
N PRO A 206 14.72 -0.80 7.08
CA PRO A 206 14.81 -0.17 5.77
C PRO A 206 14.62 -1.20 4.66
N MET A 207 13.97 -0.77 3.59
CA MET A 207 13.77 -1.54 2.37
C MET A 207 13.97 -0.65 1.14
N PRO A 208 15.23 -0.30 0.81
CA PRO A 208 15.53 0.59 -0.31
C PRO A 208 15.01 0.06 -1.66
N SER A 209 14.99 -1.26 -1.85
CA SER A 209 14.44 -1.90 -3.05
C SER A 209 12.95 -1.62 -3.29
N ALA A 210 12.19 -1.30 -2.22
CA ALA A 210 10.80 -0.88 -2.30
C ALA A 210 10.63 0.63 -2.06
N GLY A 211 11.72 1.40 -2.10
CA GLY A 211 11.68 2.85 -1.90
C GLY A 211 11.30 3.33 -0.49
N GLY A 212 11.43 2.47 0.52
CA GLY A 212 10.97 2.82 1.86
C GLY A 212 11.41 1.87 2.97
N TYR A 213 10.45 1.29 3.66
CA TYR A 213 10.66 0.38 4.79
C TYR A 213 9.69 -0.80 4.76
N PHE A 214 10.09 -1.86 5.45
CA PHE A 214 9.30 -3.04 5.77
C PHE A 214 8.96 -3.01 7.27
N ALA A 215 7.72 -3.28 7.63
CA ALA A 215 7.29 -3.39 9.01
C ALA A 215 6.34 -4.57 9.20
N THR A 216 6.40 -5.23 10.37
CA THR A 216 5.42 -6.23 10.76
C THR A 216 4.82 -5.91 12.12
N PHE A 217 3.53 -6.22 12.25
CA PHE A 217 2.77 -6.00 13.47
C PHE A 217 2.00 -7.26 13.84
N ARG A 218 1.85 -7.51 15.14
CA ARG A 218 0.97 -8.54 15.70
C ARG A 218 -0.11 -7.91 16.57
N VAL A 219 -1.20 -8.62 16.74
CA VAL A 219 -2.22 -8.25 17.72
C VAL A 219 -1.62 -8.33 19.13
N LYS A 220 -1.95 -7.35 19.98
CA LYS A 220 -1.58 -7.33 21.40
C LYS A 220 -2.73 -6.89 22.27
N GLY A 221 -3.02 -7.67 23.31
CA GLY A 221 -4.07 -7.38 24.27
C GLY A 221 -5.48 -7.41 23.69
N GLU A 222 -6.43 -6.85 24.40
CA GLU A 222 -7.82 -6.73 23.95
C GLU A 222 -7.97 -5.65 22.86
N ARG A 223 -9.02 -5.80 22.04
CA ARG A 223 -9.38 -4.80 21.04
C ARG A 223 -10.00 -3.59 21.76
N PRO A 224 -9.44 -2.37 21.59
CA PRO A 224 -9.95 -1.20 22.27
C PRO A 224 -11.38 -0.88 21.83
N GLN A 225 -12.17 -0.27 22.71
CA GLN A 225 -13.44 0.30 22.29
C GLN A 225 -13.21 1.45 21.31
N PRO A 226 -14.01 1.59 20.26
CA PRO A 226 -13.79 2.62 19.24
C PRO A 226 -13.64 4.03 19.81
N GLY A 227 -14.50 4.43 20.74
CA GLY A 227 -14.45 5.74 21.40
C GLY A 227 -13.26 5.95 22.35
N ALA A 228 -12.54 4.89 22.71
CA ALA A 228 -11.33 4.99 23.53
C ALA A 228 -10.05 5.21 22.70
N ILE A 229 -10.12 5.01 21.39
CA ILE A 229 -8.99 5.22 20.48
C ILE A 229 -8.67 6.71 20.42
N ARG A 230 -7.40 7.06 20.63
CA ARG A 230 -6.91 8.45 20.51
C ARG A 230 -6.18 8.61 19.18
N PRO A 231 -6.52 9.64 18.37
CA PRO A 231 -5.85 9.88 17.12
C PRO A 231 -4.40 10.26 17.33
N CYS A 232 -3.56 9.74 16.45
CA CYS A 232 -2.14 10.09 16.41
C CYS A 232 -1.97 11.47 15.79
N ARG A 233 -1.15 12.30 16.42
CA ARG A 233 -0.76 13.60 15.90
C ARG A 233 0.68 13.53 15.44
N LEU A 234 0.93 14.00 14.24
CA LEU A 234 2.28 14.27 13.77
C LEU A 234 2.60 15.73 14.06
N ASP A 235 3.77 15.96 14.65
CA ASP A 235 4.36 17.29 14.70
C ASP A 235 4.51 17.82 13.26
N PRO A 236 4.14 19.08 12.95
CA PRO A 236 4.32 19.66 11.62
C PRO A 236 5.75 19.54 11.07
N SER A 237 6.77 19.60 11.91
CA SER A 237 8.17 19.36 11.54
C SER A 237 8.44 17.92 11.06
N GLN A 238 7.63 16.97 11.49
CA GLN A 238 7.72 15.55 11.14
C GLN A 238 6.86 15.18 9.92
N GLN A 239 5.92 16.02 9.53
CA GLN A 239 5.22 15.92 8.25
C GLN A 239 6.13 16.34 7.08
N ALA A 240 7.19 17.10 7.38
CA ALA A 240 8.20 17.57 6.45
C ALA A 240 9.46 16.71 6.45
N ALA A 241 9.39 15.40 6.65
CA ALA A 241 10.54 14.53 6.43
C ALA A 241 11.02 14.72 4.98
N ARG A 242 12.10 15.49 4.82
CA ARG A 242 12.81 15.59 3.54
C ARG A 242 13.14 14.17 3.10
N PRO A 243 12.97 13.82 1.81
CA PRO A 243 13.66 12.66 1.29
C PRO A 243 15.14 12.87 1.62
N GLU A 244 15.75 11.92 2.30
CA GLU A 244 17.21 11.87 2.34
C GLU A 244 17.63 11.89 0.88
N ALA A 245 18.43 12.91 0.54
CA ALA A 245 18.90 13.10 -0.82
C ALA A 245 19.55 11.79 -1.27
N ASP A 246 19.04 11.25 -2.35
CA ASP A 246 19.63 10.16 -3.09
C ASP A 246 21.13 10.47 -3.20
N ALA A 247 21.96 9.77 -2.41
CA ALA A 247 23.40 9.88 -2.51
C ALA A 247 23.78 9.34 -3.87
N GLY A 248 24.07 10.29 -4.78
CA GLY A 248 24.24 10.08 -6.19
C GLY A 248 25.11 8.90 -6.56
N VAL A 249 24.57 8.06 -7.37
CA VAL A 249 25.36 7.35 -8.38
C VAL A 249 25.38 8.24 -9.62
N ALA A 250 26.24 9.26 -9.56
CA ALA A 250 26.70 9.96 -10.75
C ALA A 250 27.65 9.01 -11.49
N GLY A 251 27.09 8.16 -12.34
CA GLY A 251 27.86 7.44 -13.34
C GLY A 251 28.46 8.45 -14.30
N LYS A 252 29.76 8.70 -14.15
CA LYS A 252 30.58 9.36 -15.18
C LYS A 252 30.58 8.47 -16.42
N HIS A 253 29.80 8.86 -17.42
CA HIS A 253 30.05 8.41 -18.79
C HIS A 253 31.32 9.11 -19.28
N GLU A 254 32.42 8.42 -19.17
CA GLU A 254 33.65 8.74 -19.87
C GLU A 254 33.44 8.33 -21.35
N MET A 255 33.29 9.34 -22.20
CA MET A 255 33.30 9.14 -23.64
C MET A 255 34.73 8.71 -24.03
N VAL A 256 34.86 7.45 -24.38
CA VAL A 256 36.06 6.96 -25.05
C VAL A 256 35.96 7.34 -26.53
N ASP A 257 36.78 8.33 -26.91
CA ASP A 257 37.03 8.72 -28.28
C ASP A 257 37.77 7.55 -28.97
N GLN A 258 37.16 6.95 -29.98
CA GLN A 258 37.84 6.00 -30.87
C GLN A 258 38.24 6.72 -32.15
N PRO A 259 39.49 6.67 -32.57
CA PRO A 259 39.91 7.19 -33.87
C PRO A 259 39.53 6.20 -34.95
N ASN A 260 38.95 6.75 -36.01
CA ASN A 260 38.59 6.05 -37.24
C ASN A 260 39.83 5.98 -38.16
N PRO A 261 40.14 4.87 -38.85
CA PRO A 261 41.06 4.80 -39.96
C PRO A 261 40.48 5.31 -41.27
#